data_2e123744a0e5a9b787cd5285d114a257
#
_entry.id   2e123744a0e5a9b787cd5285d114a257
#
_cell.length_a   1.000
_cell.length_b   1.000
_cell.length_c   1.000
_cell.angle_alpha   90.00
_cell.angle_beta   90.00
_cell.angle_gamma   90.00
#
_symmetry.space_group_name_H-M   'P 1'
#
loop_
_entity.id
_entity.type
_entity.pdbx_description
1 polymer ?
#
loop_
_entity_poly.entity_id
_entity_poly.type
_entity_poly.pdbx_seq_one_letter_code
_entity_poly.pdbx_strand_id
1 'polypeptide(L)'
;MSQLPDNYWEKIPKWNSDLPERSFVITADKFSGRIPVTRIDDWHDFTHLLESAFFNQPDVQLVFRGHRRFDWSMTPTLGRVTSNGIVTKELAERQLILFRKAIRGRIKDHSLLDDGPEDDELWSIGQHHGLMTPLLDWTYSPYVALFFAFCKEDQIEEDDNPYRSIYILNKTFIADNEICQDIRLFEPKKDDHGRLVSQAGLFTYSPYDATIENKLAEILSNEEVHGEDFANASEDEEAYILAKYICKIYVKNENQGECLKYLRRMNVHHASLFPDLIGAADYCNVFISEIEKSKVIKTINPDTTECRPEAPLLSFESTIPKTNVSNSIIDLLLTPAEAREIDIEKLHFMANEIANTLAKGKLIDWQERDSLKESMLAKTRIILRKAGYPESAREYVIKNILSIEDSDDKEV
;
A
#
# COMPACT_ATOMS: atom_id res chain seq x y z
N MET A 1 6.48 16.05 -26.51
CA MET A 1 6.36 16.49 -25.08
C MET A 1 7.36 17.59 -24.83
N SER A 2 7.03 18.67 -24.13
CA SER A 2 7.99 19.73 -23.83
C SER A 2 8.99 19.21 -22.80
N GLN A 3 10.24 19.16 -23.15
CA GLN A 3 11.33 18.85 -22.22
C GLN A 3 11.29 19.81 -21.03
N LEU A 4 11.58 19.29 -19.83
CA LEU A 4 11.82 20.12 -18.65
C LEU A 4 12.98 21.08 -18.96
N PRO A 5 12.93 22.34 -18.51
CA PRO A 5 14.12 23.19 -18.52
C PRO A 5 15.25 22.54 -17.71
N ASP A 6 16.50 22.63 -18.17
CA ASP A 6 17.66 21.98 -17.54
C ASP A 6 17.83 22.32 -16.06
N ASN A 7 17.35 23.49 -15.63
CA ASN A 7 17.42 23.95 -14.23
C ASN A 7 16.06 23.93 -13.49
N TYR A 8 15.09 23.16 -13.95
CA TYR A 8 13.75 23.13 -13.34
C TYR A 8 13.79 22.80 -11.85
N TRP A 9 14.55 21.76 -11.49
CA TRP A 9 14.65 21.31 -10.10
C TRP A 9 15.42 22.27 -9.18
N GLU A 10 16.28 23.11 -9.73
CA GLU A 10 16.99 24.15 -8.97
C GLU A 10 16.04 25.23 -8.45
N LYS A 11 14.93 25.48 -9.16
CA LYS A 11 13.92 26.46 -8.78
C LYS A 11 13.00 25.98 -7.67
N ILE A 12 12.92 24.66 -7.45
CA ILE A 12 12.06 24.09 -6.43
C ILE A 12 12.88 23.94 -5.15
N PRO A 13 12.52 24.65 -4.05
CA PRO A 13 13.28 24.61 -2.82
C PRO A 13 13.21 23.21 -2.19
N LYS A 14 14.29 22.87 -1.47
CA LYS A 14 14.26 21.71 -0.57
C LYS A 14 13.50 22.08 0.69
N TRP A 15 12.73 21.13 1.17
CA TRP A 15 12.07 21.27 2.47
C TRP A 15 13.10 21.53 3.57
N ASN A 16 12.82 22.52 4.38
CA ASN A 16 13.60 22.86 5.58
C ASN A 16 12.64 23.14 6.76
N SER A 17 12.65 22.28 7.76
CA SER A 17 11.79 22.41 8.94
C SER A 17 12.05 23.66 9.77
N ASP A 18 13.27 24.23 9.69
CA ASP A 18 13.65 25.42 10.45
C ASP A 18 13.23 26.72 9.74
N LEU A 19 12.97 26.64 8.42
CA LEU A 19 12.59 27.78 7.57
C LEU A 19 11.45 27.38 6.62
N PRO A 20 10.28 26.96 7.14
CA PRO A 20 9.19 26.48 6.33
C PRO A 20 8.63 27.54 5.38
N GLU A 21 8.71 28.82 5.76
CA GLU A 21 8.28 29.98 4.94
C GLU A 21 9.10 30.16 3.65
N ARG A 22 10.29 29.55 3.56
CA ARG A 22 11.16 29.56 2.37
C ARG A 22 11.21 28.23 1.65
N SER A 23 10.41 27.29 2.10
CA SER A 23 10.44 25.90 1.61
C SER A 23 9.43 25.64 0.49
N PHE A 24 8.65 26.61 0.08
CA PHE A 24 7.65 26.46 -0.97
C PHE A 24 7.80 27.50 -2.08
N VAL A 25 7.39 27.12 -3.28
CA VAL A 25 7.31 28.00 -4.45
C VAL A 25 6.08 27.63 -5.29
N ILE A 26 5.45 28.61 -5.92
CA ILE A 26 4.42 28.40 -6.95
C ILE A 26 5.09 28.55 -8.29
N THR A 27 5.25 27.45 -9.01
CA THR A 27 5.92 27.46 -10.32
C THR A 27 5.02 27.93 -11.46
N ALA A 28 3.70 27.90 -11.25
CA ALA A 28 2.66 28.26 -12.22
C ALA A 28 2.85 27.61 -13.61
N ASP A 29 3.39 26.39 -13.62
CA ASP A 29 3.65 25.62 -14.83
C ASP A 29 2.65 24.46 -15.02
N LYS A 30 2.80 23.71 -16.09
CA LYS A 30 1.90 22.57 -16.41
C LYS A 30 2.08 21.35 -15.50
N PHE A 31 3.12 21.29 -14.65
CA PHE A 31 3.41 20.14 -13.80
C PHE A 31 2.82 20.27 -12.40
N SER A 32 2.84 21.48 -11.86
CA SER A 32 2.30 21.78 -10.51
C SER A 32 1.15 22.78 -10.54
N GLY A 33 0.90 23.44 -11.66
CA GLY A 33 -0.14 24.47 -11.75
C GLY A 33 0.13 25.61 -10.77
N ARG A 34 -0.89 25.97 -10.01
CA ARG A 34 -0.82 26.99 -8.95
C ARG A 34 -0.63 26.41 -7.55
N ILE A 35 -0.33 25.10 -7.43
CA ILE A 35 -0.13 24.46 -6.15
C ILE A 35 1.31 24.71 -5.68
N PRO A 36 1.51 25.14 -4.42
CA PRO A 36 2.82 25.26 -3.84
C PRO A 36 3.57 23.94 -3.85
N VAL A 37 4.84 23.97 -4.22
CA VAL A 37 5.69 22.79 -4.33
C VAL A 37 6.93 22.94 -3.48
N THR A 38 7.36 21.81 -2.91
CA THR A 38 8.67 21.62 -2.27
C THR A 38 9.24 20.28 -2.67
N ARG A 39 10.49 19.99 -2.38
CA ARG A 39 11.11 18.70 -2.65
C ARG A 39 11.90 18.15 -1.48
N ILE A 40 11.97 16.83 -1.41
CA ILE A 40 12.86 16.06 -0.54
C ILE A 40 13.72 15.15 -1.41
N ASP A 41 14.98 14.99 -1.04
CA ASP A 41 15.94 14.20 -1.82
C ASP A 41 16.01 12.74 -1.35
N ASP A 42 15.35 12.40 -0.25
CA ASP A 42 15.21 11.03 0.25
C ASP A 42 13.78 10.81 0.78
N TRP A 43 13.20 9.65 0.49
CA TRP A 43 11.88 9.30 1.00
C TRP A 43 11.84 9.16 2.54
N HIS A 44 12.97 8.91 3.19
CA HIS A 44 13.06 8.90 4.66
C HIS A 44 12.74 10.28 5.27
N ASP A 45 13.07 11.36 4.57
CA ASP A 45 12.80 12.73 5.01
C ASP A 45 11.29 13.04 5.06
N PHE A 46 10.46 12.21 4.40
CA PHE A 46 9.01 12.39 4.41
C PHE A 46 8.41 12.29 5.81
N THR A 47 8.92 11.39 6.65
CA THR A 47 8.49 11.30 8.06
C THR A 47 8.84 12.57 8.84
N HIS A 48 10.07 13.06 8.70
CA HIS A 48 10.52 14.29 9.38
C HIS A 48 9.75 15.54 8.90
N LEU A 49 9.41 15.57 7.60
CA LEU A 49 8.56 16.63 7.06
C LEU A 49 7.20 16.65 7.76
N LEU A 50 6.56 15.49 7.90
CA LEU A 50 5.23 15.37 8.53
C LEU A 50 5.24 15.67 10.04
N GLU A 51 6.34 15.37 10.72
CA GLU A 51 6.52 15.64 12.16
C GLU A 51 6.81 17.14 12.46
N SER A 52 7.12 17.92 11.43
CA SER A 52 7.39 19.36 11.61
C SER A 52 6.15 20.10 12.10
N ALA A 53 6.35 21.19 12.82
CA ALA A 53 5.27 22.03 13.35
C ALA A 53 4.38 22.62 12.24
N PHE A 54 4.86 22.69 11.00
CA PHE A 54 4.09 23.15 9.84
C PHE A 54 2.98 22.19 9.46
N PHE A 55 3.25 20.88 9.44
CA PHE A 55 2.27 19.85 9.04
C PHE A 55 1.58 19.20 10.24
N ASN A 56 2.23 19.13 11.39
CA ASN A 56 1.70 18.49 12.59
C ASN A 56 0.97 19.52 13.48
N GLN A 57 -0.16 20.02 13.01
CA GLN A 57 -0.99 20.96 13.75
C GLN A 57 -2.13 20.19 14.44
N PRO A 58 -2.41 20.47 15.74
CA PRO A 58 -3.33 19.64 16.55
C PRO A 58 -4.78 19.63 16.06
N ASP A 59 -5.24 20.71 15.41
CA ASP A 59 -6.64 20.86 14.97
C ASP A 59 -6.80 20.67 13.45
N VAL A 60 -5.74 20.24 12.77
CA VAL A 60 -5.72 20.10 11.32
C VAL A 60 -5.63 18.63 10.93
N GLN A 61 -6.62 18.13 10.22
CA GLN A 61 -6.58 16.81 9.61
C GLN A 61 -6.12 16.90 8.17
N LEU A 62 -5.00 16.27 7.87
CA LEU A 62 -4.43 16.18 6.54
C LEU A 62 -4.84 14.89 5.86
N VAL A 63 -5.00 14.95 4.54
CA VAL A 63 -5.16 13.78 3.67
C VAL A 63 -4.15 13.83 2.54
N PHE A 64 -3.81 12.65 2.01
CA PHE A 64 -2.65 12.46 1.15
C PHE A 64 -3.04 11.73 -0.12
N ARG A 65 -2.35 12.05 -1.23
CA ARG A 65 -2.50 11.34 -2.50
C ARG A 65 -1.15 11.16 -3.17
N GLY A 66 -0.73 9.91 -3.40
CA GLY A 66 0.53 9.58 -4.06
C GLY A 66 0.39 9.43 -5.57
N HIS A 67 1.31 10.01 -6.32
CA HIS A 67 1.44 9.84 -7.76
C HIS A 67 2.83 9.27 -8.12
N ARG A 68 2.83 8.26 -8.97
CA ARG A 68 4.06 7.65 -9.48
C ARG A 68 4.95 8.65 -10.23
N ARG A 69 4.35 9.60 -10.95
CA ARG A 69 5.08 10.59 -11.74
C ARG A 69 4.89 11.99 -11.18
N PHE A 70 5.96 12.77 -11.23
CA PHE A 70 5.95 14.16 -10.80
C PHE A 70 5.05 15.05 -11.68
N ASP A 71 4.93 14.71 -12.98
CA ASP A 71 4.24 15.50 -13.99
C ASP A 71 2.72 15.21 -14.06
N TRP A 72 2.20 14.34 -13.23
CA TRP A 72 0.77 14.09 -13.16
C TRP A 72 0.05 15.15 -12.34
N SER A 73 -1.03 15.67 -12.92
CA SER A 73 -1.97 16.58 -12.26
C SER A 73 -3.04 15.80 -11.49
N MET A 74 -3.80 16.50 -10.66
CA MET A 74 -4.97 15.94 -9.94
C MET A 74 -6.20 15.85 -10.87
N THR A 75 -6.05 15.21 -12.02
CA THR A 75 -7.15 15.01 -12.97
C THR A 75 -7.87 13.71 -12.64
N PRO A 76 -9.20 13.74 -12.37
CA PRO A 76 -9.99 12.53 -12.15
C PRO A 76 -10.03 11.66 -13.41
N THR A 77 -10.33 10.38 -13.26
CA THR A 77 -10.31 9.45 -14.39
C THR A 77 -11.27 9.83 -15.50
N LEU A 78 -12.43 10.38 -15.16
CA LEU A 78 -13.41 10.89 -16.14
C LEU A 78 -12.90 12.15 -16.87
N GLY A 79 -12.12 12.99 -16.20
CA GLY A 79 -11.48 14.16 -16.83
C GLY A 79 -10.43 13.79 -17.87
N ARG A 80 -9.80 12.63 -17.77
CA ARG A 80 -8.77 12.19 -18.72
C ARG A 80 -9.29 11.90 -20.12
N VAL A 81 -10.61 11.75 -20.32
CA VAL A 81 -11.21 11.58 -21.65
C VAL A 81 -11.53 12.93 -22.32
N THR A 82 -11.42 14.03 -21.60
CA THR A 82 -11.60 15.39 -22.14
C THR A 82 -10.26 16.00 -22.56
N SER A 83 -10.28 16.93 -23.48
CA SER A 83 -9.04 17.56 -24.00
C SER A 83 -8.35 18.48 -22.99
N ASN A 84 -9.09 18.98 -21.98
CA ASN A 84 -8.61 19.94 -20.98
C ASN A 84 -8.59 19.39 -19.54
N GLY A 85 -8.92 18.11 -19.33
CA GLY A 85 -8.94 17.50 -18.01
C GLY A 85 -10.17 17.86 -17.13
N ILE A 86 -11.09 18.65 -17.66
CA ILE A 86 -12.25 19.17 -16.95
C ILE A 86 -13.46 18.23 -17.11
N VAL A 87 -14.15 17.96 -16.01
CA VAL A 87 -15.40 17.21 -16.00
C VAL A 87 -16.58 18.18 -16.00
N THR A 88 -17.41 18.12 -17.03
CA THR A 88 -18.66 18.87 -17.04
C THR A 88 -19.76 18.10 -16.30
N LYS A 89 -20.75 18.81 -15.77
CA LYS A 89 -21.91 18.21 -15.11
C LYS A 89 -22.63 17.22 -16.05
N GLU A 90 -22.85 17.63 -17.30
CA GLU A 90 -23.50 16.80 -18.32
C GLU A 90 -22.73 15.48 -18.58
N LEU A 91 -21.39 15.54 -18.66
CA LEU A 91 -20.56 14.36 -18.85
C LEU A 91 -20.69 13.38 -17.68
N ALA A 92 -20.64 13.89 -16.45
CA ALA A 92 -20.78 13.09 -15.24
C ALA A 92 -22.18 12.43 -15.16
N GLU A 93 -23.24 13.20 -15.34
CA GLU A 93 -24.61 12.68 -15.32
C GLU A 93 -24.82 11.60 -16.40
N ARG A 94 -24.33 11.84 -17.60
CA ARG A 94 -24.40 10.85 -18.69
C ARG A 94 -23.68 9.56 -18.36
N GLN A 95 -22.48 9.64 -17.78
CA GLN A 95 -21.70 8.47 -17.35
C GLN A 95 -22.45 7.67 -16.29
N LEU A 96 -23.03 8.34 -15.30
CA LEU A 96 -23.76 7.71 -14.21
C LEU A 96 -25.04 7.00 -14.72
N ILE A 97 -25.79 7.65 -15.61
CA ILE A 97 -26.99 7.06 -16.25
C ILE A 97 -26.61 5.80 -17.03
N LEU A 98 -25.52 5.83 -17.78
CA LEU A 98 -25.03 4.66 -18.51
C LEU A 98 -24.64 3.51 -17.58
N PHE A 99 -23.95 3.84 -16.47
CA PHE A 99 -23.52 2.85 -15.49
C PHE A 99 -24.72 2.20 -14.81
N ARG A 100 -25.71 2.99 -14.33
CA ARG A 100 -26.95 2.46 -13.74
C ARG A 100 -27.67 1.48 -14.68
N LYS A 101 -27.75 1.82 -15.97
CA LYS A 101 -28.36 0.90 -16.97
C LYS A 101 -27.57 -0.40 -17.10
N ALA A 102 -26.23 -0.32 -17.07
CA ALA A 102 -25.35 -1.47 -17.27
C ALA A 102 -25.32 -2.43 -16.05
N ILE A 103 -25.53 -1.94 -14.84
CA ILE A 103 -25.46 -2.76 -13.61
C ILE A 103 -26.79 -3.39 -13.19
N ARG A 104 -27.88 -3.16 -13.92
CA ARG A 104 -29.19 -3.78 -13.66
C ARG A 104 -29.04 -5.31 -13.60
N GLY A 105 -29.56 -5.90 -12.51
CA GLY A 105 -29.46 -7.35 -12.27
C GLY A 105 -28.08 -7.84 -11.85
N ARG A 106 -27.09 -6.95 -11.65
CA ARG A 106 -25.74 -7.31 -11.21
C ARG A 106 -25.43 -6.88 -9.77
N ILE A 107 -26.23 -5.97 -9.22
CA ILE A 107 -26.08 -5.50 -7.85
C ILE A 107 -27.24 -6.00 -6.99
N LYS A 108 -26.97 -6.18 -5.69
CA LYS A 108 -27.96 -6.63 -4.70
C LYS A 108 -28.80 -5.47 -4.17
N ASP A 109 -28.19 -4.31 -4.02
CA ASP A 109 -28.83 -3.10 -3.51
C ASP A 109 -29.46 -2.32 -4.66
N HIS A 110 -30.75 -2.46 -4.79
CA HIS A 110 -31.51 -1.83 -5.86
C HIS A 110 -31.73 -0.31 -5.64
N SER A 111 -31.52 0.22 -4.44
CA SER A 111 -31.59 1.68 -4.18
C SER A 111 -30.58 2.48 -4.99
N LEU A 112 -29.46 1.85 -5.38
CA LEU A 112 -28.43 2.42 -6.24
C LEU A 112 -28.86 2.61 -7.71
N LEU A 113 -29.99 2.04 -8.10
CA LEU A 113 -30.54 2.19 -9.46
C LEU A 113 -31.41 3.43 -9.61
N ASP A 114 -31.86 4.01 -8.51
CA ASP A 114 -32.69 5.22 -8.50
C ASP A 114 -31.80 6.47 -8.51
N ASP A 115 -32.26 7.54 -9.17
CA ASP A 115 -31.58 8.82 -9.13
C ASP A 115 -31.73 9.46 -7.74
N GLY A 116 -30.65 9.96 -7.16
CA GLY A 116 -30.75 10.65 -5.89
C GLY A 116 -29.57 10.52 -4.94
N PRO A 117 -29.81 10.49 -3.62
CA PRO A 117 -28.77 10.62 -2.60
C PRO A 117 -27.72 9.48 -2.58
N GLU A 118 -28.00 8.38 -3.24
CA GLU A 118 -27.07 7.24 -3.35
C GLU A 118 -26.08 7.35 -4.54
N ASP A 119 -26.12 8.47 -5.29
CA ASP A 119 -25.22 8.70 -6.44
C ASP A 119 -23.75 8.65 -6.05
N ASP A 120 -23.43 9.15 -4.87
CA ASP A 120 -22.07 9.16 -4.33
C ASP A 120 -21.54 7.73 -4.10
N GLU A 121 -22.38 6.88 -3.50
CA GLU A 121 -22.05 5.46 -3.30
C GLU A 121 -21.91 4.74 -4.63
N LEU A 122 -22.76 5.06 -5.59
CA LEU A 122 -22.69 4.47 -6.92
C LEU A 122 -21.40 4.83 -7.66
N TRP A 123 -20.93 6.08 -7.53
CA TRP A 123 -19.63 6.51 -8.04
C TRP A 123 -18.48 5.75 -7.40
N SER A 124 -18.50 5.60 -6.07
CA SER A 124 -17.47 4.84 -5.33
C SER A 124 -17.40 3.38 -5.78
N ILE A 125 -18.57 2.71 -5.86
CA ILE A 125 -18.66 1.34 -6.35
C ILE A 125 -18.14 1.25 -7.80
N GLY A 126 -18.56 2.20 -8.66
CA GLY A 126 -18.11 2.25 -10.05
C GLY A 126 -16.59 2.38 -10.15
N GLN A 127 -15.98 3.28 -9.38
CA GLN A 127 -14.54 3.49 -9.36
C GLN A 127 -13.79 2.23 -8.94
N HIS A 128 -14.28 1.54 -7.91
CA HIS A 128 -13.72 0.25 -7.49
C HIS A 128 -13.68 -0.77 -8.63
N HIS A 129 -14.68 -0.76 -9.51
CA HIS A 129 -14.77 -1.65 -10.66
C HIS A 129 -14.21 -1.06 -11.97
N GLY A 130 -13.45 0.04 -11.89
CA GLY A 130 -12.77 0.63 -13.04
C GLY A 130 -13.61 1.58 -13.88
N LEU A 131 -14.79 2.01 -13.40
CA LEU A 131 -15.53 3.09 -14.03
C LEU A 131 -14.71 4.39 -13.97
N MET A 132 -14.69 5.14 -15.05
CA MET A 132 -14.15 6.49 -15.03
C MET A 132 -15.11 7.41 -14.26
N THR A 133 -14.62 8.07 -13.23
CA THR A 133 -15.39 8.85 -12.28
C THR A 133 -14.86 10.28 -12.12
N PRO A 134 -15.66 11.21 -11.60
CA PRO A 134 -15.21 12.54 -11.22
C PRO A 134 -14.49 12.56 -9.86
N LEU A 135 -14.28 11.40 -9.25
CA LEU A 135 -13.67 11.29 -7.93
C LEU A 135 -12.16 11.30 -7.98
N LEU A 136 -11.56 11.92 -6.98
CA LEU A 136 -10.13 11.83 -6.65
C LEU A 136 -9.97 11.09 -5.32
N ASP A 137 -9.15 10.03 -5.33
CA ASP A 137 -8.85 9.25 -4.13
C ASP A 137 -7.87 9.99 -3.23
N TRP A 138 -8.15 9.96 -1.94
CA TRP A 138 -7.26 10.41 -0.88
C TRP A 138 -7.15 9.33 0.19
N THR A 139 -6.13 9.43 1.00
CA THR A 139 -5.95 8.57 2.18
C THR A 139 -5.58 9.40 3.40
N TYR A 140 -6.06 8.97 4.57
CA TYR A 140 -5.60 9.53 5.84
C TYR A 140 -4.18 9.11 6.22
N SER A 141 -3.66 8.04 5.59
CA SER A 141 -2.34 7.52 5.87
C SER A 141 -1.29 8.08 4.91
N PRO A 142 -0.32 8.89 5.37
CA PRO A 142 0.76 9.39 4.53
C PRO A 142 1.60 8.26 3.92
N TYR A 143 1.74 7.13 4.63
CA TYR A 143 2.51 5.98 4.15
C TYR A 143 1.77 5.17 3.08
N VAL A 144 0.44 5.19 3.08
CA VAL A 144 -0.35 4.65 1.96
C VAL A 144 -0.16 5.50 0.70
N ALA A 145 -0.13 6.84 0.83
CA ALA A 145 0.19 7.72 -0.29
C ALA A 145 1.61 7.50 -0.80
N LEU A 146 2.59 7.35 0.10
CA LEU A 146 3.98 7.02 -0.26
C LEU A 146 4.04 5.67 -1.00
N PHE A 147 3.29 4.65 -0.54
CA PHE A 147 3.17 3.39 -1.25
C PHE A 147 2.64 3.58 -2.67
N PHE A 148 1.55 4.31 -2.87
CA PHE A 148 1.02 4.55 -4.21
C PHE A 148 1.98 5.33 -5.11
N ALA A 149 2.81 6.21 -4.54
CA ALA A 149 3.85 6.89 -5.29
C ALA A 149 4.95 5.92 -5.76
N PHE A 150 5.31 4.92 -4.96
CA PHE A 150 6.45 4.04 -5.20
C PHE A 150 6.10 2.61 -5.66
N CYS A 151 4.85 2.15 -5.58
CA CYS A 151 4.50 0.74 -5.82
C CYS A 151 4.71 0.25 -7.26
N LYS A 152 4.79 1.15 -8.24
CA LYS A 152 5.01 0.80 -9.64
C LYS A 152 6.33 1.34 -10.14
N GLU A 153 7.07 0.51 -10.87
CA GLU A 153 8.27 0.91 -11.61
C GLU A 153 7.88 1.81 -12.80
N ASP A 154 8.82 2.66 -13.23
CA ASP A 154 8.66 3.43 -14.45
C ASP A 154 8.86 2.52 -15.66
N GLN A 155 8.10 2.75 -16.72
CA GLN A 155 8.17 1.95 -17.95
C GLN A 155 9.34 2.45 -18.81
N ILE A 156 9.98 1.56 -19.55
CA ILE A 156 11.18 1.86 -20.35
C ILE A 156 10.88 2.91 -21.44
N GLU A 157 9.64 2.95 -21.93
CA GLU A 157 9.20 3.88 -22.97
C GLU A 157 8.73 5.23 -22.41
N GLU A 158 8.68 5.41 -21.10
CA GLU A 158 8.29 6.66 -20.47
C GLU A 158 9.48 7.62 -20.41
N ASP A 159 9.17 8.93 -20.50
CA ASP A 159 10.14 9.98 -20.27
C ASP A 159 10.73 9.90 -18.85
N ASP A 160 11.92 10.45 -18.65
CA ASP A 160 12.61 10.49 -17.36
C ASP A 160 11.68 10.99 -16.23
N ASN A 161 11.72 10.29 -15.11
CA ASN A 161 10.89 10.57 -13.96
C ASN A 161 11.77 10.73 -12.69
N PRO A 162 12.45 11.87 -12.52
CA PRO A 162 13.40 12.08 -11.44
C PRO A 162 12.75 12.17 -10.05
N TYR A 163 11.45 12.43 -9.98
CA TYR A 163 10.71 12.56 -8.74
C TYR A 163 9.36 11.86 -8.81
N ARG A 164 8.95 11.26 -7.71
CA ARG A 164 7.57 10.88 -7.37
C ARG A 164 6.88 12.10 -6.78
N SER A 165 5.56 12.09 -6.62
CA SER A 165 4.89 13.21 -5.96
C SER A 165 3.82 12.76 -4.98
N ILE A 166 3.67 13.53 -3.90
CA ILE A 166 2.63 13.35 -2.91
C ILE A 166 1.92 14.69 -2.74
N TYR A 167 0.62 14.71 -2.97
CA TYR A 167 -0.23 15.85 -2.64
C TYR A 167 -0.67 15.73 -1.18
N ILE A 168 -0.65 16.84 -0.48
CA ILE A 168 -1.16 16.99 0.88
C ILE A 168 -2.27 18.02 0.84
N LEU A 169 -3.44 17.67 1.36
CA LEU A 169 -4.63 18.52 1.38
C LEU A 169 -5.14 18.64 2.81
N ASN A 170 -5.45 19.85 3.23
CA ASN A 170 -6.06 20.13 4.52
C ASN A 170 -7.56 19.77 4.46
N LYS A 171 -7.90 18.59 4.99
CA LYS A 171 -9.29 18.11 5.03
C LYS A 171 -10.16 19.00 5.92
N THR A 172 -9.64 19.47 7.04
CA THR A 172 -10.40 20.33 7.96
C THR A 172 -10.90 21.58 7.24
N PHE A 173 -10.04 22.19 6.42
CA PHE A 173 -10.42 23.35 5.60
C PHE A 173 -11.47 22.99 4.53
N ILE A 174 -11.26 21.90 3.80
CA ILE A 174 -12.20 21.47 2.74
C ILE A 174 -13.56 21.04 3.31
N ALA A 175 -13.61 20.56 4.54
CA ALA A 175 -14.85 20.16 5.20
C ALA A 175 -15.73 21.36 5.62
N ASP A 176 -15.18 22.58 5.57
CA ASP A 176 -15.94 23.79 5.83
C ASP A 176 -16.80 24.16 4.61
N ASN A 177 -18.07 23.80 4.69
CA ASN A 177 -19.02 24.02 3.61
C ASN A 177 -19.40 25.51 3.41
N GLU A 178 -19.07 26.39 4.34
CA GLU A 178 -19.28 27.84 4.17
C GLU A 178 -18.19 28.42 3.27
N ILE A 179 -16.97 27.89 3.39
CA ILE A 179 -15.81 28.34 2.63
C ILE A 179 -15.65 27.54 1.32
N CYS A 180 -15.75 26.21 1.38
CA CYS A 180 -15.45 25.30 0.29
C CYS A 180 -16.72 24.69 -0.34
N GLN A 181 -17.69 25.49 -0.75
CA GLN A 181 -18.98 25.02 -1.29
C GLN A 181 -18.86 24.13 -2.53
N ASP A 182 -17.86 24.40 -3.39
CA ASP A 182 -17.68 23.72 -4.67
C ASP A 182 -16.78 22.49 -4.62
N ILE A 183 -16.09 22.26 -3.49
CA ILE A 183 -15.23 21.09 -3.31
C ILE A 183 -15.85 20.18 -2.27
N ARG A 184 -16.48 19.11 -2.74
CA ARG A 184 -17.21 18.20 -1.87
C ARG A 184 -16.35 17.01 -1.47
N LEU A 185 -16.22 16.79 -0.15
CA LEU A 185 -15.66 15.56 0.41
C LEU A 185 -16.72 14.47 0.45
N PHE A 186 -16.30 13.25 0.21
CA PHE A 186 -17.17 12.09 0.30
C PHE A 186 -16.43 10.91 0.96
N GLU A 187 -16.99 10.42 2.04
CA GLU A 187 -16.58 9.19 2.72
C GLU A 187 -17.66 8.13 2.51
N PRO A 188 -17.43 7.12 1.65
CA PRO A 188 -18.43 6.09 1.38
C PRO A 188 -18.80 5.33 2.65
N LYS A 189 -20.08 5.02 2.78
CA LYS A 189 -20.60 4.18 3.87
C LYS A 189 -20.57 2.71 3.53
N LYS A 190 -20.53 2.39 2.21
CA LYS A 190 -20.53 1.03 1.68
C LYS A 190 -19.12 0.69 1.21
N ASP A 191 -18.51 -0.31 1.83
CA ASP A 191 -17.20 -0.87 1.45
C ASP A 191 -17.29 -2.40 1.35
N ASP A 192 -17.99 -2.86 0.34
CA ASP A 192 -18.26 -4.30 0.12
C ASP A 192 -16.98 -5.12 -0.09
N HIS A 193 -15.86 -4.45 -0.38
CA HIS A 193 -14.58 -5.09 -0.71
C HIS A 193 -13.46 -4.78 0.29
N GLY A 194 -13.73 -3.98 1.33
CA GLY A 194 -12.77 -3.64 2.38
C GLY A 194 -11.58 -2.75 1.93
N ARG A 195 -11.58 -2.25 0.69
CA ARG A 195 -10.48 -1.41 0.18
C ARG A 195 -10.43 -0.04 0.81
N LEU A 196 -11.58 0.60 1.00
CA LEU A 196 -11.64 1.93 1.62
C LEU A 196 -11.08 1.90 3.04
N VAL A 197 -11.51 0.93 3.83
CA VAL A 197 -11.00 0.75 5.20
C VAL A 197 -9.51 0.41 5.18
N SER A 198 -9.07 -0.52 4.33
CA SER A 198 -7.67 -0.94 4.24
C SER A 198 -6.75 0.19 3.80
N GLN A 199 -7.21 1.08 2.94
CA GLN A 199 -6.47 2.23 2.43
C GLN A 199 -6.69 3.50 3.26
N ALA A 200 -7.52 3.45 4.31
CA ALA A 200 -7.97 4.63 5.05
C ALA A 200 -8.44 5.73 4.06
N GLY A 201 -9.32 5.35 3.13
CA GLY A 201 -9.62 6.10 1.93
C GLY A 201 -10.81 7.04 2.08
N LEU A 202 -10.79 8.12 1.32
CA LEU A 202 -11.91 9.02 1.10
C LEU A 202 -11.78 9.64 -0.30
N PHE A 203 -12.81 10.39 -0.72
CA PHE A 203 -12.83 11.03 -2.02
C PHE A 203 -13.10 12.52 -1.92
N THR A 204 -12.54 13.27 -2.89
CA THR A 204 -13.09 14.57 -3.27
C THR A 204 -13.73 14.47 -4.64
N TYR A 205 -14.84 15.19 -4.83
CA TYR A 205 -15.35 15.44 -6.16
C TYR A 205 -14.49 16.49 -6.84
N SER A 206 -14.12 16.23 -8.10
CA SER A 206 -13.65 17.32 -8.95
C SER A 206 -14.82 18.27 -9.20
N PRO A 207 -14.65 19.57 -8.96
CA PRO A 207 -15.70 20.54 -9.27
C PRO A 207 -16.07 20.47 -10.75
N TYR A 208 -17.33 20.71 -11.08
CA TYR A 208 -17.75 20.77 -12.47
C TYR A 208 -17.20 22.04 -13.13
N ASP A 209 -16.83 21.90 -14.39
CA ASP A 209 -16.34 22.98 -15.25
C ASP A 209 -15.05 23.67 -14.75
N ALA A 210 -14.35 23.06 -13.79
CA ALA A 210 -13.07 23.51 -13.25
C ALA A 210 -12.20 22.32 -12.85
N THR A 211 -10.92 22.58 -12.58
CA THR A 211 -10.06 21.63 -11.85
C THR A 211 -10.10 21.93 -10.36
N ILE A 212 -9.77 20.92 -9.53
CA ILE A 212 -9.73 21.15 -8.08
C ILE A 212 -8.66 22.19 -7.71
N GLU A 213 -7.53 22.21 -8.44
CA GLU A 213 -6.48 23.21 -8.24
C GLU A 213 -6.96 24.64 -8.52
N ASN A 214 -7.68 24.83 -9.63
CA ASN A 214 -8.20 26.14 -9.99
C ASN A 214 -9.23 26.62 -8.99
N LYS A 215 -10.10 25.72 -8.55
CA LYS A 215 -11.13 26.05 -7.56
C LYS A 215 -10.56 26.38 -6.19
N LEU A 216 -9.56 25.61 -5.74
CA LEU A 216 -8.83 25.91 -4.52
C LEU A 216 -8.10 27.27 -4.63
N ALA A 217 -7.43 27.54 -5.74
CA ALA A 217 -6.79 28.83 -5.95
C ALA A 217 -7.79 30.01 -5.94
N GLU A 218 -8.99 29.81 -6.50
CA GLU A 218 -10.07 30.81 -6.46
C GLU A 218 -10.52 31.06 -5.00
N ILE A 219 -10.82 30.01 -4.24
CA ILE A 219 -11.26 30.09 -2.84
C ILE A 219 -10.17 30.77 -1.99
N LEU A 220 -8.93 30.34 -2.16
CA LEU A 220 -7.80 30.84 -1.38
C LEU A 220 -7.37 32.27 -1.79
N SER A 221 -7.78 32.76 -2.95
CA SER A 221 -7.56 34.15 -3.37
C SER A 221 -8.64 35.11 -2.86
N ASN A 222 -9.66 34.61 -2.14
CA ASN A 222 -10.72 35.44 -1.60
C ASN A 222 -10.26 36.13 -0.30
N GLU A 223 -10.25 37.44 -0.27
CA GLU A 223 -9.86 38.26 0.89
C GLU A 223 -10.72 37.96 2.14
N GLU A 224 -11.98 37.54 1.95
CA GLU A 224 -12.86 37.14 3.07
C GLU A 224 -12.37 35.88 3.79
N VAL A 225 -11.58 35.02 3.11
CA VAL A 225 -11.02 33.77 3.65
C VAL A 225 -9.72 34.02 4.39
N HIS A 226 -8.87 34.91 3.88
CA HIS A 226 -7.49 35.11 4.40
C HIS A 226 -7.24 36.47 5.02
N GLY A 227 -8.18 37.42 4.86
CA GLY A 227 -8.04 38.77 5.35
C GLY A 227 -6.93 39.56 4.62
N GLU A 228 -6.51 40.69 5.25
CA GLU A 228 -5.51 41.60 4.66
C GLU A 228 -4.12 40.97 4.52
N ASP A 229 -3.79 39.93 5.31
CA ASP A 229 -2.47 39.28 5.31
C ASP A 229 -2.16 38.61 3.96
N PHE A 230 -3.16 38.02 3.28
CA PHE A 230 -2.96 37.41 1.98
C PHE A 230 -2.88 38.45 0.84
N ALA A 231 -3.71 39.48 0.90
CA ALA A 231 -3.72 40.55 -0.13
C ALA A 231 -2.41 41.35 -0.19
N ASN A 232 -1.65 41.40 0.91
CA ASN A 232 -0.37 42.08 1.01
C ASN A 232 0.85 41.15 0.97
N ALA A 233 0.65 39.85 0.80
CA ALA A 233 1.72 38.83 0.78
C ALA A 233 2.61 39.00 -0.46
N SER A 234 3.92 38.82 -0.28
CA SER A 234 4.86 38.61 -1.39
C SER A 234 4.66 37.23 -2.01
N GLU A 235 5.19 37.00 -3.23
CA GLU A 235 5.05 35.69 -3.92
C GLU A 235 5.56 34.51 -3.06
N ASP A 236 6.62 34.70 -2.28
CA ASP A 236 7.15 33.67 -1.37
C ASP A 236 6.22 33.43 -0.19
N GLU A 237 5.63 34.48 0.38
CA GLU A 237 4.66 34.39 1.49
C GLU A 237 3.36 33.76 1.01
N GLU A 238 2.89 34.08 -0.21
CA GLU A 238 1.73 33.44 -0.83
C GLU A 238 1.92 31.93 -0.91
N ALA A 239 3.07 31.46 -1.42
CA ALA A 239 3.37 30.04 -1.51
C ALA A 239 3.31 29.33 -0.16
N TYR A 240 3.84 29.97 0.91
CA TYR A 240 3.81 29.42 2.26
C TYR A 240 2.39 29.38 2.84
N ILE A 241 1.59 30.43 2.65
CA ILE A 241 0.20 30.49 3.13
C ILE A 241 -0.63 29.40 2.47
N LEU A 242 -0.58 29.30 1.14
CA LEU A 242 -1.34 28.32 0.37
C LEU A 242 -0.91 26.87 0.69
N ALA A 243 0.37 26.65 1.01
CA ALA A 243 0.88 25.34 1.35
C ALA A 243 0.24 24.73 2.62
N LYS A 244 -0.33 25.55 3.52
CA LYS A 244 -1.10 25.09 4.70
C LYS A 244 -2.42 24.41 4.32
N TYR A 245 -2.94 24.69 3.13
CA TYR A 245 -4.22 24.18 2.63
C TYR A 245 -4.03 23.09 1.60
N ILE A 246 -3.11 23.29 0.68
CA ILE A 246 -2.71 22.30 -0.33
C ILE A 246 -1.26 22.51 -0.73
N CYS A 247 -0.52 21.42 -0.83
CA CYS A 247 0.82 21.45 -1.40
C CYS A 247 1.16 20.14 -2.11
N LYS A 248 2.21 20.16 -2.91
CA LYS A 248 2.77 19.01 -3.61
C LYS A 248 4.21 18.81 -3.19
N ILE A 249 4.51 17.65 -2.66
CA ILE A 249 5.85 17.25 -2.25
C ILE A 249 6.45 16.39 -3.36
N TYR A 250 7.56 16.82 -3.92
CA TYR A 250 8.37 16.00 -4.81
C TYR A 250 9.34 15.15 -3.98
N VAL A 251 9.24 13.85 -4.13
CA VAL A 251 10.11 12.86 -3.46
C VAL A 251 11.02 12.26 -4.51
N LYS A 252 12.35 12.36 -4.31
CA LYS A 252 13.31 11.86 -5.29
C LYS A 252 13.06 10.38 -5.61
N ASN A 253 13.07 10.05 -6.89
CA ASN A 253 12.77 8.71 -7.37
C ASN A 253 14.00 7.80 -7.29
N GLU A 254 14.46 7.54 -6.08
CA GLU A 254 15.60 6.69 -5.79
C GLU A 254 15.22 5.64 -4.73
N ASN A 255 15.95 4.53 -4.69
CA ASN A 255 15.82 3.50 -3.64
C ASN A 255 14.40 2.93 -3.47
N GLN A 256 13.62 2.84 -4.56
CA GLN A 256 12.23 2.35 -4.58
C GLN A 256 12.07 1.03 -3.81
N GLY A 257 12.95 0.05 -4.05
CA GLY A 257 12.88 -1.25 -3.39
C GLY A 257 13.07 -1.16 -1.87
N GLU A 258 13.89 -0.24 -1.38
CA GLU A 258 14.09 -0.03 0.06
C GLU A 258 12.89 0.66 0.69
N CYS A 259 12.31 1.65 0.02
CA CYS A 259 11.07 2.30 0.42
C CYS A 259 9.94 1.26 0.59
N LEU A 260 9.72 0.42 -0.41
CA LEU A 260 8.67 -0.61 -0.36
C LEU A 260 8.93 -1.67 0.71
N LYS A 261 10.19 -2.04 0.97
CA LYS A 261 10.54 -2.94 2.09
C LYS A 261 10.26 -2.31 3.45
N TYR A 262 10.56 -1.01 3.59
CA TYR A 262 10.25 -0.26 4.81
C TYR A 262 8.74 -0.20 5.06
N LEU A 263 7.95 0.18 4.05
CA LEU A 263 6.49 0.23 4.11
C LEU A 263 5.87 -1.13 4.44
N ARG A 264 6.42 -2.22 3.87
CA ARG A 264 5.99 -3.59 4.16
C ARG A 264 6.16 -3.98 5.64
N ARG A 265 7.23 -3.52 6.30
CA ARG A 265 7.42 -3.73 7.75
C ARG A 265 6.34 -3.03 8.58
N MET A 266 5.74 -1.96 8.07
CA MET A 266 4.60 -1.26 8.67
C MET A 266 3.24 -1.81 8.20
N ASN A 267 3.22 -2.98 7.57
CA ASN A 267 2.02 -3.59 6.99
C ASN A 267 1.37 -2.76 5.87
N VAL A 268 2.14 -1.92 5.18
CA VAL A 268 1.68 -1.15 4.01
C VAL A 268 2.23 -1.81 2.74
N HIS A 269 1.41 -2.64 2.09
CA HIS A 269 1.77 -3.41 0.90
C HIS A 269 0.53 -3.86 0.12
N HIS A 270 0.71 -4.45 -1.07
CA HIS A 270 -0.39 -4.83 -1.96
C HIS A 270 -1.46 -5.68 -1.25
N ALA A 271 -1.07 -6.74 -0.53
CA ALA A 271 -2.03 -7.65 0.10
C ALA A 271 -2.79 -7.02 1.28
N SER A 272 -2.21 -6.01 1.98
CA SER A 272 -2.93 -5.30 3.05
C SER A 272 -3.85 -4.22 2.52
N LEU A 273 -3.45 -3.54 1.43
CA LEU A 273 -4.20 -2.42 0.86
C LEU A 273 -5.27 -2.86 -0.15
N PHE A 274 -5.12 -4.04 -0.73
CA PHE A 274 -6.06 -4.64 -1.67
C PHE A 274 -6.45 -6.02 -1.14
N PRO A 275 -7.50 -6.09 -0.27
CA PRO A 275 -7.88 -7.33 0.41
C PRO A 275 -8.66 -8.29 -0.51
N ASP A 276 -8.17 -8.48 -1.72
CA ASP A 276 -8.70 -9.38 -2.73
C ASP A 276 -7.58 -10.26 -3.33
N LEU A 277 -7.96 -11.17 -4.23
CA LEU A 277 -7.02 -12.08 -4.86
C LEU A 277 -6.00 -11.35 -5.77
N ILE A 278 -6.35 -10.19 -6.30
CA ILE A 278 -5.44 -9.39 -7.15
C ILE A 278 -4.33 -8.82 -6.27
N GLY A 279 -4.68 -8.19 -5.16
CA GLY A 279 -3.68 -7.66 -4.21
C GLY A 279 -2.79 -8.75 -3.62
N ALA A 280 -3.34 -9.93 -3.34
CA ALA A 280 -2.55 -11.09 -2.89
C ALA A 280 -1.57 -11.56 -3.98
N ALA A 281 -2.02 -11.64 -5.24
CA ALA A 281 -1.18 -12.02 -6.37
C ALA A 281 -0.06 -11.00 -6.62
N ASP A 282 -0.39 -9.71 -6.63
CA ASP A 282 0.59 -8.63 -6.80
C ASP A 282 1.65 -8.64 -5.70
N TYR A 283 1.25 -8.88 -4.45
CA TYR A 283 2.18 -9.03 -3.34
C TYR A 283 3.17 -10.18 -3.57
N CYS A 284 2.68 -11.35 -4.00
CA CYS A 284 3.54 -12.51 -4.28
C CYS A 284 4.48 -12.24 -5.45
N ASN A 285 3.99 -11.59 -6.52
CA ASN A 285 4.80 -11.27 -7.70
C ASN A 285 5.94 -10.30 -7.37
N VAL A 286 5.67 -9.26 -6.58
CA VAL A 286 6.70 -8.32 -6.12
C VAL A 286 7.72 -9.04 -5.26
N PHE A 287 7.28 -9.85 -4.32
CA PHE A 287 8.17 -10.56 -3.39
C PHE A 287 9.10 -11.53 -4.11
N ILE A 288 8.59 -12.33 -5.05
CA ILE A 288 9.43 -13.26 -5.81
C ILE A 288 10.42 -12.52 -6.73
N SER A 289 10.00 -11.41 -7.33
CA SER A 289 10.88 -10.57 -8.15
C SER A 289 12.05 -9.98 -7.35
N GLU A 290 11.81 -9.56 -6.11
CA GLU A 290 12.87 -9.06 -5.22
C GLU A 290 13.87 -10.15 -4.86
N ILE A 291 13.41 -11.39 -4.60
CA ILE A 291 14.27 -12.53 -4.34
C ILE A 291 15.20 -12.81 -5.53
N GLU A 292 14.66 -12.83 -6.74
CA GLU A 292 15.45 -13.10 -7.95
C GLU A 292 16.46 -11.97 -8.25
N LYS A 293 16.03 -10.70 -8.15
CA LYS A 293 16.94 -9.55 -8.27
C LYS A 293 18.10 -9.61 -7.27
N SER A 294 17.83 -10.04 -6.02
CA SER A 294 18.85 -10.19 -4.97
C SER A 294 19.86 -11.31 -5.27
N LYS A 295 19.45 -12.40 -5.93
CA LYS A 295 20.34 -13.47 -6.36
C LYS A 295 21.28 -13.01 -7.47
N VAL A 296 20.77 -12.28 -8.46
CA VAL A 296 21.57 -11.76 -9.57
C VAL A 296 22.67 -10.81 -9.07
N ILE A 297 22.34 -9.91 -8.12
CA ILE A 297 23.32 -8.99 -7.52
C ILE A 297 24.43 -9.74 -6.79
N LYS A 298 24.12 -10.81 -6.04
CA LYS A 298 25.11 -11.65 -5.35
C LYS A 298 26.01 -12.41 -6.32
N THR A 299 25.51 -12.75 -7.51
CA THR A 299 26.29 -13.46 -8.54
C THR A 299 27.26 -12.53 -9.28
N ILE A 300 26.91 -11.25 -9.43
CA ILE A 300 27.73 -10.24 -10.12
C ILE A 300 28.81 -9.67 -9.19
N ASN A 301 28.57 -9.58 -7.87
CA ASN A 301 29.51 -9.09 -6.86
C ASN A 301 29.72 -10.12 -5.74
N PRO A 302 30.55 -11.14 -5.93
CA PRO A 302 30.82 -12.13 -4.90
C PRO A 302 31.62 -11.61 -3.70
N ASP A 303 32.28 -10.44 -3.82
CA ASP A 303 33.17 -9.87 -2.80
C ASP A 303 32.55 -8.80 -1.87
N THR A 304 31.29 -8.46 -2.03
CA THR A 304 30.60 -7.59 -1.06
C THR A 304 29.98 -8.39 0.08
N THR A 305 30.83 -9.13 0.81
CA THR A 305 30.51 -9.58 2.16
C THR A 305 30.84 -8.44 3.13
N GLU A 306 30.26 -7.27 2.95
CA GLU A 306 30.18 -6.31 4.02
C GLU A 306 29.15 -6.81 5.03
N CYS A 307 29.61 -6.98 6.25
CA CYS A 307 28.79 -7.15 7.43
C CYS A 307 27.70 -6.08 7.44
N ARG A 308 26.52 -6.41 6.92
CA ARG A 308 25.33 -5.71 7.35
C ARG A 308 25.17 -5.98 8.84
N PRO A 309 24.96 -4.95 9.67
CA PRO A 309 24.33 -5.21 10.94
C PRO A 309 22.98 -5.85 10.54
N GLU A 310 22.84 -7.12 10.83
CA GLU A 310 21.55 -7.78 10.85
C GLU A 310 20.66 -6.87 11.68
N ALA A 311 19.74 -6.14 11.00
CA ALA A 311 18.56 -5.70 11.70
C ALA A 311 18.07 -6.96 12.41
N PRO A 312 17.78 -6.92 13.72
CA PRO A 312 17.23 -8.08 14.37
C PRO A 312 15.95 -8.38 13.59
N LEU A 313 16.03 -9.30 12.63
CA LEU A 313 15.02 -10.30 12.51
C LEU A 313 14.79 -10.63 13.99
N LEU A 314 13.61 -10.37 14.51
CA LEU A 314 13.10 -11.25 15.55
C LEU A 314 13.25 -12.63 14.94
N SER A 315 14.48 -13.15 15.03
CA SER A 315 14.67 -14.55 15.12
C SER A 315 13.86 -14.88 16.35
N PHE A 316 12.62 -15.29 16.13
CA PHE A 316 12.19 -16.45 16.83
C PHE A 316 13.24 -17.50 16.42
N GLU A 317 14.45 -17.38 16.96
CA GLU A 317 15.13 -18.59 17.41
C GLU A 317 14.07 -19.22 18.28
N SER A 318 13.32 -20.12 17.68
CA SER A 318 12.82 -21.23 18.42
C SER A 318 14.05 -21.87 19.04
N THR A 319 14.48 -21.39 20.18
CA THR A 319 15.01 -22.20 21.23
C THR A 319 13.85 -23.10 21.63
N ILE A 320 13.44 -23.94 20.67
CA ILE A 320 12.82 -25.19 20.99
C ILE A 320 13.97 -25.93 21.65
N PRO A 321 13.87 -26.25 22.96
CA PRO A 321 14.78 -27.21 23.55
C PRO A 321 14.79 -28.37 22.56
N LYS A 322 15.96 -28.97 22.30
CA LYS A 322 16.08 -30.25 21.59
C LYS A 322 15.29 -31.24 22.43
N THR A 323 13.99 -31.28 22.25
CA THR A 323 13.06 -32.09 23.01
C THR A 323 13.11 -33.49 22.45
N ASN A 324 12.93 -34.47 23.30
CA ASN A 324 12.80 -35.89 23.02
C ASN A 324 11.88 -36.22 21.82
N VAL A 325 10.92 -35.36 21.51
CA VAL A 325 9.96 -35.48 20.39
C VAL A 325 10.65 -35.63 19.02
N SER A 326 11.73 -34.87 18.74
CA SER A 326 12.43 -35.01 17.46
C SER A 326 13.14 -36.36 17.30
N ASN A 327 13.66 -36.92 18.41
CA ASN A 327 14.29 -38.23 18.42
C ASN A 327 13.25 -39.35 18.24
N SER A 328 12.11 -39.23 18.88
CA SER A 328 10.99 -40.18 18.73
C SER A 328 10.44 -40.19 17.28
N ILE A 329 10.43 -39.06 16.61
CA ILE A 329 10.04 -39.00 15.19
C ILE A 329 11.10 -39.64 14.31
N ILE A 330 12.40 -39.48 14.60
CA ILE A 330 13.50 -40.14 13.86
C ILE A 330 13.37 -41.67 14.01
N ASP A 331 13.12 -42.16 15.21
CA ASP A 331 12.92 -43.61 15.48
C ASP A 331 11.70 -44.13 14.70
N LEU A 332 10.61 -43.41 14.65
CA LEU A 332 9.46 -43.74 13.82
C LEU A 332 9.80 -43.80 12.31
N LEU A 333 10.55 -42.82 11.83
CA LEU A 333 10.98 -42.76 10.43
C LEU A 333 11.92 -43.91 10.06
N LEU A 334 12.74 -44.44 10.99
CA LEU A 334 13.67 -45.54 10.80
C LEU A 334 13.06 -46.94 11.01
N THR A 335 11.86 -47.02 11.56
CA THR A 335 11.19 -48.30 11.85
C THR A 335 10.93 -49.13 10.58
N PRO A 336 10.43 -48.59 9.46
CA PRO A 336 10.35 -49.37 8.22
C PRO A 336 11.73 -49.75 7.65
N ALA A 337 11.88 -51.01 7.24
CA ALA A 337 13.14 -51.52 6.75
C ALA A 337 13.65 -50.77 5.49
N GLU A 338 12.71 -50.31 4.64
CA GLU A 338 12.97 -49.59 3.40
C GLU A 338 13.54 -48.17 3.65
N ALA A 339 13.39 -47.64 4.85
CA ALA A 339 13.89 -46.31 5.21
C ALA A 339 15.30 -46.31 5.81
N ARG A 340 15.89 -47.49 6.07
CA ARG A 340 17.21 -47.61 6.73
C ARG A 340 18.39 -47.13 5.85
N GLU A 341 18.19 -47.00 4.55
CA GLU A 341 19.19 -46.52 3.59
C GLU A 341 19.13 -45.00 3.36
N ILE A 342 18.22 -44.28 4.04
CA ILE A 342 18.06 -42.83 3.89
C ILE A 342 19.18 -42.13 4.66
N ASP A 343 19.74 -41.11 4.01
CA ASP A 343 20.78 -40.25 4.60
C ASP A 343 20.28 -39.63 5.93
N ILE A 344 21.15 -39.67 6.92
CA ILE A 344 20.90 -39.17 8.28
C ILE A 344 20.50 -37.68 8.29
N GLU A 345 21.13 -36.86 7.44
CA GLU A 345 20.77 -35.42 7.34
C GLU A 345 19.35 -35.21 6.81
N LYS A 346 18.91 -36.03 5.86
CA LYS A 346 17.55 -36.03 5.37
C LYS A 346 16.52 -36.49 6.41
N LEU A 347 16.88 -37.48 7.23
CA LEU A 347 16.04 -37.94 8.32
C LEU A 347 15.86 -36.86 9.38
N HIS A 348 16.94 -36.19 9.78
CA HIS A 348 16.87 -35.05 10.71
C HIS A 348 16.03 -33.89 10.15
N PHE A 349 16.20 -33.59 8.87
CA PHE A 349 15.39 -32.55 8.20
C PHE A 349 13.89 -32.91 8.24
N MET A 350 13.54 -34.14 7.85
CA MET A 350 12.15 -34.58 7.87
C MET A 350 11.56 -34.58 9.29
N ALA A 351 12.31 -35.05 10.27
CA ALA A 351 11.87 -35.10 11.67
C ALA A 351 11.60 -33.69 12.22
N ASN A 352 12.48 -32.73 11.93
CA ASN A 352 12.30 -31.34 12.35
C ASN A 352 11.11 -30.66 11.68
N GLU A 353 10.91 -30.88 10.39
CA GLU A 353 9.76 -30.34 9.66
C GLU A 353 8.42 -30.92 10.14
N ILE A 354 8.42 -32.23 10.44
CA ILE A 354 7.26 -32.91 11.01
C ILE A 354 6.99 -32.40 12.43
N ALA A 355 8.01 -32.32 13.30
CA ALA A 355 7.87 -31.79 14.66
C ALA A 355 7.32 -30.36 14.66
N ASN A 356 7.83 -29.49 13.79
CA ASN A 356 7.32 -28.11 13.62
C ASN A 356 5.86 -28.08 13.15
N THR A 357 5.49 -29.03 12.29
CA THR A 357 4.11 -29.13 11.79
C THR A 357 3.15 -29.56 12.90
N LEU A 358 3.57 -30.53 13.71
CA LEU A 358 2.80 -31.01 14.87
C LEU A 358 2.70 -29.92 15.95
N ALA A 359 3.79 -29.24 16.29
CA ALA A 359 3.79 -28.14 17.26
C ALA A 359 2.89 -26.97 16.86
N LYS A 360 2.87 -26.59 15.57
CA LYS A 360 1.97 -25.54 15.05
C LYS A 360 0.48 -25.97 15.02
N GLY A 361 0.21 -27.25 14.96
CA GLY A 361 -1.14 -27.81 14.99
C GLY A 361 -1.71 -27.95 16.41
N LYS A 362 -0.86 -27.89 17.44
CA LYS A 362 -1.23 -27.99 18.86
C LYS A 362 -1.81 -26.66 19.39
N LEU A 363 -2.97 -26.29 18.91
CA LEU A 363 -3.81 -25.30 19.58
C LEU A 363 -4.68 -26.02 20.62
N ILE A 364 -5.15 -25.29 21.60
CA ILE A 364 -6.07 -25.80 22.64
C ILE A 364 -7.19 -26.62 21.99
N ASP A 365 -7.43 -27.88 22.46
CA ASP A 365 -8.46 -28.82 21.99
C ASP A 365 -8.26 -29.41 20.56
N TRP A 366 -7.01 -29.51 20.05
CA TRP A 366 -6.74 -30.13 18.73
C TRP A 366 -7.15 -31.63 18.69
N GLN A 367 -7.08 -32.33 19.82
CA GLN A 367 -7.43 -33.76 19.94
C GLN A 367 -8.91 -34.05 19.65
N GLU A 368 -9.78 -33.09 19.84
CA GLU A 368 -11.23 -33.18 19.58
C GLU A 368 -11.63 -32.73 18.16
N ARG A 369 -10.67 -32.23 17.36
CA ARG A 369 -10.96 -31.68 16.04
C ARG A 369 -10.37 -32.52 14.89
N ASP A 370 -11.19 -33.40 14.35
CA ASP A 370 -10.79 -34.31 13.25
C ASP A 370 -10.23 -33.57 12.03
N SER A 371 -10.75 -32.39 11.71
CA SER A 371 -10.26 -31.57 10.60
C SER A 371 -8.81 -31.07 10.78
N LEU A 372 -8.38 -30.81 12.03
CA LEU A 372 -6.99 -30.43 12.34
C LEU A 372 -6.06 -31.63 12.23
N LYS A 373 -6.47 -32.78 12.73
CA LYS A 373 -5.71 -34.04 12.58
C LYS A 373 -5.48 -34.36 11.11
N GLU A 374 -6.53 -34.33 10.30
CA GLU A 374 -6.41 -34.56 8.86
C GLU A 374 -5.48 -33.57 8.17
N SER A 375 -5.53 -32.28 8.54
CA SER A 375 -4.62 -31.26 8.03
C SER A 375 -3.16 -31.55 8.39
N MET A 376 -2.89 -31.96 9.63
CA MET A 376 -1.54 -32.32 10.10
C MET A 376 -1.02 -33.55 9.35
N LEU A 377 -1.84 -34.59 9.18
CA LEU A 377 -1.48 -35.79 8.42
C LEU A 377 -1.23 -35.50 6.95
N ALA A 378 -2.04 -34.63 6.33
CA ALA A 378 -1.84 -34.19 4.94
C ALA A 378 -0.51 -33.46 4.75
N LYS A 379 -0.13 -32.57 5.68
CA LYS A 379 1.15 -31.87 5.65
C LYS A 379 2.32 -32.83 5.83
N THR A 380 2.22 -33.80 6.75
CA THR A 380 3.20 -34.85 6.96
C THR A 380 3.41 -35.68 5.68
N ARG A 381 2.35 -36.06 4.96
CA ARG A 381 2.46 -36.73 3.66
C ARG A 381 3.26 -35.91 2.65
N ILE A 382 3.02 -34.61 2.59
CA ILE A 382 3.74 -33.73 1.68
C ILE A 382 5.22 -33.65 2.01
N ILE A 383 5.59 -33.55 3.29
CA ILE A 383 6.99 -33.53 3.76
C ILE A 383 7.70 -34.81 3.35
N LEU A 384 7.13 -35.98 3.70
CA LEU A 384 7.70 -37.28 3.37
C LEU A 384 7.88 -37.47 1.86
N ARG A 385 6.89 -37.06 1.05
CA ARG A 385 6.98 -37.15 -0.41
C ARG A 385 8.05 -36.24 -1.00
N LYS A 386 8.14 -34.98 -0.54
CA LYS A 386 9.13 -34.02 -1.02
C LYS A 386 10.57 -34.43 -0.68
N ALA A 387 10.78 -35.01 0.48
CA ALA A 387 12.08 -35.48 0.91
C ALA A 387 12.49 -36.83 0.31
N GLY A 388 11.64 -37.44 -0.54
CA GLY A 388 11.92 -38.72 -1.20
C GLY A 388 11.81 -39.93 -0.28
N TYR A 389 11.02 -39.85 0.79
CA TYR A 389 10.78 -40.99 1.69
C TYR A 389 10.06 -42.14 0.94
N PRO A 390 10.45 -43.43 1.14
CA PRO A 390 9.87 -44.56 0.40
C PRO A 390 8.35 -44.63 0.46
N GLU A 391 7.72 -44.84 -0.68
CA GLU A 391 6.25 -44.79 -0.78
C GLU A 391 5.57 -45.87 0.04
N SER A 392 6.12 -47.08 0.03
CA SER A 392 5.63 -48.22 0.79
C SER A 392 5.65 -48.00 2.32
N ALA A 393 6.55 -47.14 2.82
CA ALA A 393 6.75 -46.85 4.24
C ALA A 393 5.96 -45.61 4.73
N ARG A 394 5.45 -44.76 3.83
CA ARG A 394 4.77 -43.50 4.19
C ARG A 394 3.52 -43.73 5.03
N GLU A 395 2.67 -44.69 4.64
CA GLU A 395 1.42 -44.95 5.34
C GLU A 395 1.66 -45.42 6.77
N TYR A 396 2.74 -46.19 7.03
CA TYR A 396 3.11 -46.60 8.38
C TYR A 396 3.43 -45.39 9.27
N VAL A 397 4.26 -44.44 8.76
CA VAL A 397 4.60 -43.24 9.50
C VAL A 397 3.37 -42.36 9.75
N ILE A 398 2.52 -42.16 8.75
CA ILE A 398 1.31 -41.32 8.85
C ILE A 398 0.35 -41.89 9.89
N LYS A 399 0.18 -43.20 9.94
CA LYS A 399 -0.70 -43.86 10.87
C LYS A 399 -0.22 -43.74 12.32
N ASN A 400 1.08 -43.70 12.54
CA ASN A 400 1.66 -43.78 13.90
C ASN A 400 2.19 -42.41 14.39
N ILE A 401 2.24 -41.35 13.54
CA ILE A 401 2.85 -40.07 13.90
C ILE A 401 2.10 -39.36 15.04
N LEU A 402 0.79 -39.46 15.09
CA LEU A 402 -0.03 -38.83 16.13
C LEU A 402 0.02 -39.58 17.47
N SER A 403 0.47 -40.85 17.50
CA SER A 403 0.58 -41.64 18.72
C SER A 403 1.90 -41.46 19.47
N ILE A 404 2.89 -40.81 18.90
CA ILE A 404 4.17 -40.52 19.56
C ILE A 404 3.99 -39.59 20.76
N GLU A 405 2.92 -38.81 20.80
CA GLU A 405 2.71 -37.75 21.80
C GLU A 405 2.02 -38.16 23.08
N ASP A 406 1.39 -39.30 23.09
CA ASP A 406 0.68 -39.81 24.31
C ASP A 406 1.66 -40.38 25.36
N SER A 407 2.95 -40.48 25.03
CA SER A 407 3.95 -41.05 25.95
C SER A 407 4.66 -40.04 26.82
N ASP A 408 4.73 -38.75 26.42
CA ASP A 408 5.48 -37.73 27.18
C ASP A 408 4.64 -36.94 28.22
N ASP A 409 3.29 -37.06 28.19
CA ASP A 409 2.42 -36.42 29.18
C ASP A 409 2.13 -37.29 30.43
N LYS A 410 2.82 -38.42 30.61
CA LYS A 410 2.61 -39.33 31.75
C LYS A 410 3.72 -39.34 32.80
N GLU A 411 4.74 -38.51 32.69
CA GLU A 411 5.75 -38.31 33.73
C GLU A 411 5.90 -36.83 34.11
N VAL A 412 4.95 -36.29 34.88
CA VAL A 412 5.17 -35.24 35.89
C VAL A 412 4.20 -35.47 37.05
#